data_5026ad87d7eeaeb1c687d678ca14d2ad
#
_entry.id   5026ad87d7eeaeb1c687d678ca14d2ad
#
_cell.length_a   1.000
_cell.length_b   1.000
_cell.length_c   1.000
_cell.angle_alpha   90.00
_cell.angle_beta   90.00
_cell.angle_gamma   90.00
#
_symmetry.space_group_name_H-M   'P 1'
#
loop_
_entity.id
_entity.type
_entity.pdbx_description
1 polymer ?
#
loop_
_entity_poly.entity_id
_entity_poly.type
_entity_poly.pdbx_seq_one_letter_code
_entity_poly.pdbx_strand_id
1 'polypeptide(L)'
;MAGQTNQADNSIVINATVTQVANISANTTVIKPIRVDTDGTNKLMFYNTASGEITQSSAPSASASKTFVIDHPLDESKYLVHACLEGPETGVYYRGEGNIPDDENNVEISIPDYTKNFIDFTVNITPEFTGNIRSLNYVKIKNGVFKVYGESGPFSWMVFGKRSNLDVEPKKESVVIKGDGPYKYIV
;
A
#
# COMPACT_ATOMS: atom_id res chain seq x y z
N MET A 1 29.40 -24.84 17.06
CA MET A 1 29.15 -25.38 18.41
C MET A 1 27.68 -25.08 18.73
N ALA A 2 26.84 -26.08 18.69
CA ALA A 2 25.48 -26.00 19.16
C ALA A 2 25.45 -26.51 20.60
N GLY A 3 24.72 -25.89 21.50
CA GLY A 3 24.48 -26.36 22.86
C GLY A 3 25.69 -26.24 23.79
N GLN A 4 25.93 -25.03 24.28
CA GLN A 4 26.82 -24.87 25.43
C GLN A 4 26.04 -24.91 26.74
N THR A 5 26.75 -25.27 27.82
CA THR A 5 26.29 -25.12 29.20
C THR A 5 25.73 -23.70 29.40
N ASN A 6 24.49 -23.57 29.85
CA ASN A 6 23.70 -22.35 30.04
C ASN A 6 22.90 -21.86 28.83
N GLN A 7 22.44 -22.75 27.95
CA GLN A 7 21.40 -22.40 27.02
C GLN A 7 20.09 -22.12 27.80
N ALA A 8 19.41 -21.04 27.47
CA ALA A 8 18.13 -20.69 28.11
C ALA A 8 17.05 -21.75 27.86
N ASP A 9 16.12 -21.89 28.80
CA ASP A 9 15.02 -22.84 28.70
C ASP A 9 14.20 -22.65 27.40
N ASN A 10 13.81 -23.77 26.79
CA ASN A 10 13.00 -23.81 25.58
C ASN A 10 13.60 -23.02 24.41
N SER A 11 14.94 -22.94 24.31
CA SER A 11 15.60 -22.25 23.20
C SER A 11 16.28 -23.23 22.24
N ILE A 12 16.39 -22.81 20.97
CA ILE A 12 17.12 -23.52 19.91
C ILE A 12 18.25 -22.63 19.43
N VAL A 13 19.47 -23.14 19.35
CA VAL A 13 20.62 -22.41 18.83
C VAL A 13 21.27 -23.20 17.71
N ILE A 14 21.27 -22.62 16.51
CA ILE A 14 22.03 -23.08 15.36
C ILE A 14 23.13 -22.05 15.10
N ASN A 15 24.36 -22.35 15.47
CA ASN A 15 25.49 -21.43 15.38
C ASN A 15 26.68 -22.07 14.66
N ALA A 16 26.97 -21.55 13.46
CA ALA A 16 28.14 -21.93 12.66
C ALA A 16 29.29 -20.92 12.77
N THR A 17 29.19 -19.93 13.66
CA THR A 17 30.30 -19.02 13.94
C THR A 17 31.26 -19.60 14.94
N VAL A 18 32.47 -19.07 14.98
CA VAL A 18 33.50 -19.47 15.96
C VAL A 18 33.29 -18.87 17.36
N THR A 19 32.34 -17.93 17.46
CA THR A 19 32.04 -17.23 18.73
C THR A 19 30.79 -17.80 19.38
N GLN A 20 30.82 -17.89 20.70
CA GLN A 20 29.68 -18.35 21.49
C GLN A 20 28.52 -17.34 21.36
N VAL A 21 27.27 -17.85 21.25
CA VAL A 21 26.06 -17.06 21.42
C VAL A 21 25.74 -17.05 22.92
N ALA A 22 25.94 -15.88 23.55
CA ALA A 22 25.64 -15.66 24.96
C ALA A 22 24.34 -14.89 25.16
N ASN A 23 23.76 -14.97 26.37
CA ASN A 23 22.56 -14.18 26.76
C ASN A 23 21.33 -14.41 25.89
N ILE A 24 21.04 -15.66 25.56
CA ILE A 24 19.83 -16.03 24.83
C ILE A 24 18.67 -15.99 25.82
N SER A 25 17.57 -15.32 25.41
CA SER A 25 16.33 -15.34 26.19
C SER A 25 15.64 -16.71 26.07
N ALA A 26 14.87 -17.09 27.09
CA ALA A 26 14.01 -18.27 27.02
C ALA A 26 13.01 -18.19 25.88
N ASN A 27 12.59 -19.32 25.35
CA ASN A 27 11.63 -19.46 24.26
C ASN A 27 12.07 -18.80 22.94
N THR A 28 13.35 -18.79 22.61
CA THR A 28 13.90 -18.21 21.40
C THR A 28 14.56 -19.22 20.48
N THR A 29 14.53 -18.95 19.18
CA THR A 29 15.34 -19.65 18.18
C THR A 29 16.39 -18.69 17.63
N VAL A 30 17.67 -19.06 17.72
CA VAL A 30 18.79 -18.26 17.21
C VAL A 30 19.52 -19.04 16.12
N ILE A 31 19.66 -18.41 14.95
CA ILE A 31 20.40 -18.97 13.81
C ILE A 31 21.48 -17.97 13.41
N LYS A 32 22.75 -18.40 13.39
CA LYS A 32 23.92 -17.60 13.00
C LYS A 32 24.93 -18.43 12.20
N PRO A 33 25.63 -17.86 11.21
CA PRO A 33 25.36 -16.54 10.60
C PRO A 33 24.17 -16.61 9.62
N ILE A 34 23.48 -15.48 9.42
CA ILE A 34 22.59 -15.31 8.29
C ILE A 34 23.28 -14.35 7.32
N ARG A 35 23.50 -14.79 6.10
CA ARG A 35 24.13 -13.99 5.04
C ARG A 35 23.17 -12.89 4.57
N VAL A 36 23.69 -11.69 4.39
CA VAL A 36 22.92 -10.62 3.75
C VAL A 36 22.73 -10.98 2.27
N ASP A 37 21.47 -10.97 1.84
CA ASP A 37 21.12 -11.13 0.43
C ASP A 37 21.23 -9.80 -0.30
N THR A 38 21.96 -9.79 -1.41
CA THR A 38 22.17 -8.61 -2.25
C THR A 38 21.64 -8.78 -3.67
N ASP A 39 21.17 -9.97 -4.04
CA ASP A 39 20.72 -10.27 -5.41
C ASP A 39 19.19 -10.14 -5.58
N GLY A 40 18.44 -9.99 -4.50
CA GLY A 40 17.00 -9.81 -4.53
C GLY A 40 16.18 -11.02 -4.99
N THR A 41 16.81 -12.18 -5.16
CA THR A 41 16.13 -13.41 -5.62
C THR A 41 15.58 -14.24 -4.48
N ASN A 42 16.03 -13.98 -3.23
CA ASN A 42 15.63 -14.71 -2.06
C ASN A 42 14.20 -14.37 -1.64
N LYS A 43 13.58 -15.31 -0.97
CA LYS A 43 12.16 -15.24 -0.57
C LYS A 43 12.01 -14.79 0.87
N LEU A 44 10.90 -14.14 1.17
CA LEU A 44 10.52 -13.83 2.55
C LEU A 44 10.18 -15.12 3.29
N MET A 45 10.59 -15.19 4.56
CA MET A 45 10.21 -16.25 5.48
C MET A 45 9.04 -15.80 6.35
N PHE A 46 8.07 -16.67 6.53
CA PHE A 46 6.93 -16.48 7.42
C PHE A 46 6.99 -17.48 8.56
N TYR A 47 6.55 -17.07 9.73
CA TYR A 47 6.43 -17.94 10.90
C TYR A 47 4.95 -18.02 11.32
N ASN A 48 4.44 -19.24 11.35
CA ASN A 48 3.09 -19.51 11.85
C ASN A 48 3.14 -19.70 13.37
N THR A 49 2.57 -18.77 14.11
CA THR A 49 2.59 -18.80 15.58
C THR A 49 1.77 -19.92 16.20
N ALA A 50 0.79 -20.48 15.48
CA ALA A 50 -0.04 -21.57 15.98
C ALA A 50 0.59 -22.94 15.76
N SER A 51 1.21 -23.19 14.60
CA SER A 51 1.84 -24.47 14.26
C SER A 51 3.36 -24.51 14.55
N GLY A 52 4.00 -23.35 14.70
CA GLY A 52 5.46 -23.25 14.78
C GLY A 52 6.18 -23.47 13.45
N GLU A 53 5.45 -23.53 12.35
CA GLU A 53 5.99 -23.77 11.02
C GLU A 53 6.67 -22.53 10.45
N ILE A 54 7.82 -22.73 9.80
CA ILE A 54 8.52 -21.70 9.02
C ILE A 54 8.31 -22.02 7.54
N THR A 55 7.70 -21.08 6.82
CA THR A 55 7.44 -21.18 5.37
C THR A 55 8.12 -20.06 4.62
N GLN A 56 8.26 -20.20 3.31
CA GLN A 56 8.79 -19.15 2.43
C GLN A 56 7.68 -18.59 1.52
N SER A 57 7.82 -17.31 1.11
CA SER A 57 6.94 -16.72 0.12
C SER A 57 7.03 -17.44 -1.23
N SER A 58 5.96 -17.41 -2.01
CA SER A 58 5.96 -17.90 -3.39
C SER A 58 6.72 -16.96 -4.35
N ALA A 59 6.88 -15.69 -3.97
CA ALA A 59 7.57 -14.67 -4.76
C ALA A 59 8.88 -14.21 -4.09
N PRO A 60 9.87 -13.74 -4.87
CA PRO A 60 11.08 -13.11 -4.34
C PRO A 60 10.75 -11.85 -3.53
N SER A 61 11.54 -11.56 -2.50
CA SER A 61 11.33 -10.39 -1.63
C SER A 61 11.41 -9.05 -2.37
N ALA A 62 12.25 -8.96 -3.40
CA ALA A 62 12.46 -7.75 -4.20
C ALA A 62 11.30 -7.42 -5.15
N SER A 63 10.41 -8.36 -5.43
CA SER A 63 9.25 -8.16 -6.30
C SER A 63 7.92 -8.03 -5.56
N ALA A 64 7.95 -7.99 -4.23
CA ALA A 64 6.77 -7.70 -3.44
C ALA A 64 6.45 -6.19 -3.54
N SER A 65 5.85 -5.77 -4.66
CA SER A 65 5.18 -4.48 -4.68
C SER A 65 4.15 -4.45 -3.53
N LYS A 66 4.11 -3.33 -2.82
CA LYS A 66 3.04 -3.11 -1.81
C LYS A 66 1.71 -3.10 -2.53
N THR A 67 1.08 -4.25 -2.58
CA THR A 67 -0.26 -4.42 -3.14
C THR A 67 -1.17 -5.00 -2.09
N PHE A 68 -2.44 -4.65 -2.13
CA PHE A 68 -3.47 -5.42 -1.46
C PHE A 68 -4.57 -5.79 -2.47
N VAL A 69 -5.22 -6.88 -2.19
CA VAL A 69 -6.22 -7.49 -3.06
C VAL A 69 -7.53 -7.56 -2.29
N ILE A 70 -8.59 -7.05 -2.90
CA ILE A 70 -9.95 -7.17 -2.40
C ILE A 70 -10.84 -7.81 -3.47
N ASP A 71 -11.96 -8.37 -3.08
CA ASP A 71 -12.97 -8.82 -4.02
C ASP A 71 -13.48 -7.61 -4.82
N HIS A 72 -13.65 -7.80 -6.14
CA HIS A 72 -14.11 -6.71 -6.98
C HIS A 72 -15.58 -6.38 -6.66
N PRO A 73 -15.92 -5.13 -6.29
CA PRO A 73 -17.26 -4.80 -5.77
C PRO A 73 -18.41 -4.97 -6.76
N LEU A 74 -18.11 -5.07 -8.06
CA LEU A 74 -19.10 -5.14 -9.14
C LEU A 74 -18.97 -6.41 -10.01
N ASP A 75 -18.00 -7.28 -9.76
CA ASP A 75 -17.74 -8.47 -10.57
C ASP A 75 -17.14 -9.58 -9.70
N GLU A 76 -17.97 -10.48 -9.21
CA GLU A 76 -17.58 -11.58 -8.33
C GLU A 76 -16.52 -12.52 -8.92
N SER A 77 -16.31 -12.48 -10.23
CA SER A 77 -15.28 -13.29 -10.91
C SER A 77 -13.88 -12.67 -10.87
N LYS A 78 -13.72 -11.46 -10.29
CA LYS A 78 -12.48 -10.69 -10.30
C LYS A 78 -12.03 -10.25 -8.92
N TYR A 79 -10.75 -9.98 -8.83
CA TYR A 79 -10.17 -9.21 -7.73
C TYR A 79 -9.87 -7.77 -8.17
N LEU A 80 -9.93 -6.84 -7.22
CA LEU A 80 -9.41 -5.49 -7.38
C LEU A 80 -8.07 -5.40 -6.65
N VAL A 81 -7.00 -5.16 -7.42
CA VAL A 81 -5.63 -5.08 -6.89
C VAL A 81 -5.23 -3.60 -6.81
N HIS A 82 -4.92 -3.15 -5.61
CA HIS A 82 -4.36 -1.82 -5.38
C HIS A 82 -2.87 -1.91 -5.11
N ALA A 83 -2.08 -1.16 -5.86
CA ALA A 83 -0.71 -0.82 -5.48
C ALA A 83 -0.76 0.41 -4.56
N CYS A 84 0.04 0.40 -3.50
CA CYS A 84 -0.06 1.44 -2.47
C CYS A 84 0.53 2.78 -2.91
N LEU A 85 -0.26 3.84 -2.80
CA LEU A 85 0.22 5.20 -2.67
C LEU A 85 0.42 5.47 -1.16
N GLU A 86 1.59 5.93 -0.75
CA GLU A 86 1.88 6.20 0.66
C GLU A 86 1.56 7.67 1.01
N GLY A 87 0.77 7.87 2.04
CA GLY A 87 0.40 9.17 2.59
C GLY A 87 -0.27 9.01 3.95
N PRO A 88 -0.48 10.09 4.70
CA PRO A 88 -1.15 10.03 5.99
C PRO A 88 -2.68 9.91 5.83
N GLU A 89 -3.13 9.07 4.93
CA GLU A 89 -4.54 8.79 4.68
C GLU A 89 -4.74 7.46 3.96
N THR A 90 -5.94 6.90 4.02
CA THR A 90 -6.34 5.73 3.22
C THR A 90 -6.64 6.14 1.78
N GLY A 91 -5.68 6.82 1.15
CA GLY A 91 -5.83 7.44 -0.14
C GLY A 91 -5.91 6.46 -1.30
N VAL A 92 -6.68 6.84 -2.30
CA VAL A 92 -6.73 6.22 -3.63
C VAL A 92 -6.72 7.32 -4.67
N TYR A 93 -6.27 7.01 -5.87
CA TYR A 93 -6.34 7.96 -6.97
C TYR A 93 -6.85 7.31 -8.25
N TYR A 94 -7.48 8.14 -9.06
CA TYR A 94 -7.89 7.82 -10.42
C TYR A 94 -7.40 8.92 -11.35
N ARG A 95 -7.09 8.57 -12.57
CA ARG A 95 -6.66 9.53 -13.58
C ARG A 95 -7.17 9.12 -14.96
N GLY A 96 -7.30 10.10 -15.81
CA GLY A 96 -7.73 9.88 -17.20
C GLY A 96 -7.62 11.15 -18.03
N GLU A 97 -8.13 11.03 -19.21
CA GLU A 97 -8.23 12.11 -20.17
C GLU A 97 -9.71 12.42 -20.41
N GLY A 98 -9.99 13.65 -20.84
CA GLY A 98 -11.31 14.10 -21.23
C GLY A 98 -11.21 15.09 -22.36
N ASN A 99 -12.32 15.35 -23.02
CA ASN A 99 -12.42 16.35 -24.07
C ASN A 99 -13.77 17.08 -23.96
N ILE A 100 -13.76 18.40 -23.94
CA ILE A 100 -14.98 19.20 -24.11
C ILE A 100 -15.22 19.33 -25.59
N PRO A 101 -16.39 18.87 -26.13
CA PRO A 101 -16.71 18.97 -27.53
C PRO A 101 -16.77 20.43 -28.03
N ASP A 102 -16.57 20.67 -29.32
CA ASP A 102 -16.52 22.03 -29.90
C ASP A 102 -17.85 22.81 -29.81
N ASP A 103 -18.94 22.09 -29.72
CA ASP A 103 -20.29 22.65 -29.63
C ASP A 103 -20.82 22.69 -28.17
N GLU A 104 -20.01 22.30 -27.21
CA GLU A 104 -20.38 22.28 -25.80
C GLU A 104 -19.41 23.10 -24.94
N ASN A 105 -19.84 23.42 -23.72
CA ASN A 105 -19.03 24.13 -22.73
C ASN A 105 -18.74 23.28 -21.49
N ASN A 106 -19.09 22.03 -21.51
CA ASN A 106 -18.83 21.07 -20.41
C ASN A 106 -18.79 19.63 -20.90
N VAL A 107 -18.22 18.79 -20.07
CA VAL A 107 -18.25 17.32 -20.23
C VAL A 107 -18.38 16.66 -18.86
N GLU A 108 -19.04 15.53 -18.83
CA GLU A 108 -19.23 14.71 -17.65
C GLU A 108 -18.17 13.60 -17.61
N ILE A 109 -17.48 13.46 -16.47
CA ILE A 109 -16.48 12.44 -16.23
C ILE A 109 -16.98 11.49 -15.14
N SER A 110 -17.03 10.21 -15.45
CA SER A 110 -17.39 9.16 -14.51
C SER A 110 -16.14 8.47 -13.98
N ILE A 111 -16.06 8.30 -12.65
CA ILE A 111 -15.12 7.41 -12.00
C ILE A 111 -15.82 6.09 -11.66
N PRO A 112 -15.09 5.00 -11.42
CA PRO A 112 -15.70 3.69 -11.21
C PRO A 112 -16.79 3.68 -10.14
N ASP A 113 -17.86 2.97 -10.38
CA ASP A 113 -19.04 2.92 -9.50
C ASP A 113 -18.76 2.48 -8.07
N TYR A 114 -17.75 1.65 -7.84
CA TYR A 114 -17.34 1.23 -6.50
C TYR A 114 -16.76 2.38 -5.65
N THR A 115 -16.49 3.54 -6.24
CA THR A 115 -16.01 4.74 -5.51
C THR A 115 -17.12 5.53 -4.84
N LYS A 116 -18.39 5.16 -5.00
CA LYS A 116 -19.55 5.89 -4.46
C LYS A 116 -19.52 6.07 -2.93
N ASN A 117 -18.86 5.16 -2.24
CA ASN A 117 -18.69 5.20 -0.79
C ASN A 117 -17.40 5.90 -0.33
N PHE A 118 -16.59 6.39 -1.25
CA PHE A 118 -15.37 7.12 -0.91
C PHE A 118 -15.70 8.57 -0.55
N ILE A 119 -14.84 9.16 0.23
CA ILE A 119 -15.02 10.50 0.80
C ILE A 119 -13.84 11.42 0.44
N ASP A 120 -14.00 12.69 0.71
CA ASP A 120 -12.95 13.73 0.60
C ASP A 120 -12.29 13.78 -0.78
N PHE A 121 -13.09 13.78 -1.83
CA PHE A 121 -12.56 13.86 -3.18
C PHE A 121 -11.92 15.22 -3.48
N THR A 122 -10.71 15.14 -4.05
CA THR A 122 -10.00 16.27 -4.68
C THR A 122 -9.83 15.99 -6.16
N VAL A 123 -10.15 16.96 -7.00
CA VAL A 123 -10.02 16.88 -8.46
C VAL A 123 -8.99 17.88 -8.94
N ASN A 124 -8.04 17.42 -9.73
CA ASN A 124 -7.10 18.25 -10.46
C ASN A 124 -7.36 18.09 -11.95
N ILE A 125 -7.41 19.20 -12.67
CA ILE A 125 -7.64 19.23 -14.11
C ILE A 125 -6.52 20.06 -14.75
N THR A 126 -5.96 19.53 -15.83
CA THR A 126 -4.91 20.21 -16.58
C THR A 126 -5.31 20.25 -18.04
N PRO A 127 -5.64 21.43 -18.59
CA PRO A 127 -5.90 21.55 -20.03
C PRO A 127 -4.65 21.22 -20.83
N GLU A 128 -4.81 20.46 -21.92
CA GLU A 128 -3.74 20.26 -22.87
C GLU A 128 -3.63 21.47 -23.80
N PHE A 129 -2.41 21.91 -24.08
CA PHE A 129 -2.19 23.05 -24.96
C PHE A 129 -2.42 22.67 -26.42
N THR A 130 -3.41 23.30 -27.04
CA THR A 130 -3.81 23.10 -28.44
C THR A 130 -3.66 24.37 -29.30
N GLY A 131 -2.81 25.31 -28.87
CA GLY A 131 -2.61 26.60 -29.52
C GLY A 131 -3.15 27.78 -28.72
N ASN A 132 -4.11 27.57 -27.82
CA ASN A 132 -4.68 28.59 -26.95
C ASN A 132 -4.55 28.21 -25.47
N ILE A 133 -4.46 29.23 -24.62
CA ILE A 133 -4.53 29.05 -23.16
C ILE A 133 -6.01 28.95 -22.81
N ARG A 134 -6.40 27.86 -22.16
CA ARG A 134 -7.77 27.58 -21.75
C ARG A 134 -7.89 27.54 -20.23
N SER A 135 -9.01 28.00 -19.71
CA SER A 135 -9.35 27.91 -18.29
C SER A 135 -10.44 26.86 -18.11
N LEU A 136 -10.19 25.87 -17.25
CA LEU A 136 -11.13 24.83 -16.91
C LEU A 136 -11.54 24.91 -15.44
N ASN A 137 -12.81 24.64 -15.18
CA ASN A 137 -13.41 24.58 -13.85
C ASN A 137 -14.13 23.24 -13.69
N TYR A 138 -14.38 22.82 -12.45
CA TYR A 138 -15.15 21.60 -12.22
C TYR A 138 -16.15 21.75 -11.09
N VAL A 139 -17.16 20.91 -11.10
CA VAL A 139 -18.08 20.72 -9.98
C VAL A 139 -17.60 19.50 -9.18
N LYS A 140 -17.65 19.60 -7.85
CA LYS A 140 -17.25 18.49 -6.96
C LYS A 140 -17.93 17.18 -7.34
N ILE A 141 -17.22 16.08 -7.14
CA ILE A 141 -17.72 14.72 -7.40
C ILE A 141 -18.97 14.45 -6.56
N LYS A 142 -19.99 13.96 -7.22
CA LYS A 142 -21.22 13.47 -6.60
C LYS A 142 -21.63 12.16 -7.28
N ASN A 143 -21.85 11.12 -6.50
CA ASN A 143 -22.23 9.79 -7.00
C ASN A 143 -21.27 9.22 -8.06
N GLY A 144 -19.95 9.43 -7.90
CA GLY A 144 -18.95 8.94 -8.84
C GLY A 144 -18.82 9.73 -10.14
N VAL A 145 -19.43 10.92 -10.23
CA VAL A 145 -19.42 11.77 -11.44
C VAL A 145 -19.02 13.19 -11.09
N PHE A 146 -18.24 13.83 -11.95
CA PHE A 146 -18.00 15.28 -11.92
C PHE A 146 -18.10 15.86 -13.32
N LYS A 147 -18.40 17.18 -13.39
CA LYS A 147 -18.45 17.91 -14.64
C LYS A 147 -17.28 18.88 -14.73
N VAL A 148 -16.69 18.92 -15.90
CA VAL A 148 -15.67 19.90 -16.26
C VAL A 148 -16.26 20.91 -17.20
N TYR A 149 -16.07 22.19 -16.89
CA TYR A 149 -16.58 23.33 -17.65
C TYR A 149 -15.43 24.16 -18.21
N GLY A 150 -15.58 24.66 -19.40
CA GLY A 150 -14.65 25.57 -20.06
C GLY A 150 -14.74 25.55 -21.57
N GLU A 151 -13.69 26.04 -22.21
CA GLU A 151 -13.57 26.03 -23.66
C GLU A 151 -13.32 24.61 -24.18
N SER A 152 -13.76 24.33 -25.40
CA SER A 152 -13.58 23.04 -26.07
C SER A 152 -12.10 22.59 -26.13
N GLY A 153 -11.89 21.28 -26.14
CA GLY A 153 -10.59 20.65 -26.31
C GLY A 153 -10.18 19.70 -25.18
N PRO A 154 -9.05 19.02 -25.36
CA PRO A 154 -8.59 17.95 -24.49
C PRO A 154 -8.02 18.46 -23.16
N PHE A 155 -8.13 17.61 -22.15
CA PHE A 155 -7.53 17.83 -20.83
C PHE A 155 -7.22 16.49 -20.16
N SER A 156 -6.26 16.49 -19.26
CA SER A 156 -6.04 15.39 -18.33
C SER A 156 -6.68 15.71 -16.98
N TRP A 157 -7.02 14.66 -16.24
CA TRP A 157 -7.57 14.81 -14.90
C TRP A 157 -7.00 13.77 -13.93
N MET A 158 -6.96 14.15 -12.66
CA MET A 158 -6.61 13.27 -11.56
C MET A 158 -7.55 13.53 -10.39
N VAL A 159 -8.06 12.45 -9.83
CA VAL A 159 -8.95 12.45 -8.68
C VAL A 159 -8.29 11.69 -7.54
N PHE A 160 -8.20 12.31 -6.38
CA PHE A 160 -7.85 11.65 -5.13
C PHE A 160 -9.09 11.49 -4.29
N GLY A 161 -9.19 10.40 -3.53
CA GLY A 161 -10.26 10.16 -2.58
C GLY A 161 -9.79 9.28 -1.43
N LYS A 162 -10.55 9.24 -0.35
CA LYS A 162 -10.30 8.36 0.79
C LYS A 162 -11.31 7.23 0.81
N ARG A 163 -10.83 6.01 1.05
CA ARG A 163 -11.71 4.83 1.19
C ARG A 163 -12.41 4.78 2.54
N SER A 164 -11.76 5.31 3.57
CA SER A 164 -12.26 5.31 4.93
C SER A 164 -11.55 6.37 5.75
N ASN A 165 -12.14 6.76 6.87
CA ASN A 165 -11.44 7.52 7.89
C ASN A 165 -10.57 6.57 8.70
N LEU A 166 -9.29 6.90 8.78
CA LEU A 166 -8.31 6.25 9.64
C LEU A 166 -7.68 7.34 10.50
N ASP A 167 -7.51 7.08 11.80
CA ASP A 167 -6.67 7.93 12.64
C ASP A 167 -5.21 7.68 12.24
N VAL A 168 -4.64 8.62 11.52
CA VAL A 168 -3.25 8.54 11.01
C VAL A 168 -2.25 9.27 11.90
N GLU A 169 -2.74 9.97 12.92
CA GLU A 169 -1.94 10.72 13.91
C GLU A 169 -2.36 10.38 15.34
N PRO A 170 -2.48 9.09 15.71
CA PRO A 170 -2.91 8.71 17.04
C PRO A 170 -1.90 9.14 18.09
N LYS A 171 -2.37 9.48 19.28
CA LYS A 171 -1.48 9.76 20.40
C LYS A 171 -0.63 8.53 20.71
N LYS A 172 0.66 8.72 20.99
CA LYS A 172 1.58 7.63 21.33
C LYS A 172 1.11 6.79 22.51
N GLU A 173 0.41 7.41 23.45
CA GLU A 173 -0.16 6.75 24.65
C GLU A 173 -1.39 5.88 24.35
N SER A 174 -2.06 6.11 23.23
CA SER A 174 -3.31 5.42 22.86
C SER A 174 -3.09 4.21 21.93
N VAL A 175 -1.85 3.95 21.52
CA VAL A 175 -1.50 2.88 20.58
C VAL A 175 -0.31 2.08 21.04
N VAL A 176 -0.29 0.83 20.67
CA VAL A 176 0.89 -0.05 20.85
C VAL A 176 1.59 -0.22 19.51
N ILE A 177 2.86 0.13 19.48
CA ILE A 177 3.69 -0.05 18.28
C ILE A 177 4.44 -1.37 18.39
N LYS A 178 4.34 -2.19 17.35
CA LYS A 178 5.12 -3.41 17.15
C LYS A 178 5.94 -3.32 15.88
N GLY A 179 6.91 -4.23 15.74
CA GLY A 179 7.85 -4.24 14.63
C GLY A 179 9.08 -3.39 14.87
N ASP A 180 10.02 -3.42 13.93
CA ASP A 180 11.30 -2.75 14.02
C ASP A 180 11.65 -2.01 12.72
N GLY A 181 12.52 -0.99 12.82
CA GLY A 181 12.94 -0.18 11.68
C GLY A 181 11.78 0.47 10.93
N PRO A 182 11.73 0.40 9.59
CA PRO A 182 10.67 0.98 8.77
C PRO A 182 9.38 0.15 8.76
N TYR A 183 9.35 -1.01 9.41
CA TYR A 183 8.22 -1.95 9.42
C TYR A 183 7.43 -1.91 10.72
N LYS A 184 7.41 -0.75 11.39
CA LYS A 184 6.57 -0.54 12.57
C LYS A 184 5.11 -0.47 12.18
N TYR A 185 4.24 -1.06 13.01
CA TYR A 185 2.80 -1.05 12.81
C TYR A 185 2.07 -0.88 14.15
N ILE A 186 0.87 -0.34 14.08
CA ILE A 186 -0.02 -0.16 15.23
C ILE A 186 -0.83 -1.43 15.44
N VAL A 187 -0.99 -1.81 16.73
CA VAL A 187 -1.80 -2.96 17.17
C VAL A 187 -2.92 -2.48 18.05
#